data_47aef2af5e2cca16e96ac99218b6c59a
#
_entry.id   47aef2af5e2cca16e96ac99218b6c59a
#
_cell.length_a   1.000
_cell.length_b   1.000
_cell.length_c   1.000
_cell.angle_alpha   90.00
_cell.angle_beta   90.00
_cell.angle_gamma   90.00
#
_symmetry.space_group_name_H-M   'P 1'
#
loop_
_entity.id
_entity.type
_entity.pdbx_description
1 polymer ?
#
loop_
_entity_poly.entity_id
_entity_poly.type
_entity_poly.pdbx_seq_one_letter_code
_entity_poly.pdbx_strand_id
1 'polypeptide(L)'
;MNMTLLLLPIALADGRRWHWDRGPAVVPAGRQLTSLVSWSAGLVIRLQVAGLYFQACVAKLSHDEWANGTALYYWRSDPLFGLPNWVRPVMEPILLSSVGVQAITWGALITEFSLFIGLTAKRSVRPCLLAAGFGLLLGTAPLMG
;
A
#
# COMPACT_ATOMS: atom_id res chain seq x y z
N MET A 1 2.13 -5.88 17.34
CA MET A 1 0.75 -5.58 17.80
C MET A 1 -0.22 -6.07 16.75
N ASN A 2 -1.20 -6.91 17.12
CA ASN A 2 -2.12 -7.53 16.15
C ASN A 2 -3.13 -6.51 15.64
N MET A 3 -3.05 -6.13 14.36
CA MET A 3 -4.02 -5.21 13.71
C MET A 3 -5.47 -5.71 13.80
N THR A 4 -5.65 -7.03 13.83
CA THR A 4 -6.96 -7.67 13.95
C THR A 4 -7.71 -7.26 15.23
N LEU A 5 -7.02 -7.05 16.35
CA LEU A 5 -7.64 -6.61 17.59
C LEU A 5 -8.22 -5.18 17.51
N LEU A 6 -7.64 -4.33 16.65
CA LEU A 6 -8.13 -2.97 16.43
C LEU A 6 -9.37 -2.92 15.53
N LEU A 7 -9.65 -3.99 14.77
CA LEU A 7 -10.88 -4.09 13.98
C LEU A 7 -12.11 -4.35 14.86
N LEU A 8 -11.93 -4.96 16.02
CA LEU A 8 -13.02 -5.31 16.94
C LEU A 8 -13.82 -4.07 17.39
N PRO A 9 -13.21 -3.00 17.94
CA PRO A 9 -13.97 -1.80 18.32
C PRO A 9 -14.57 -1.08 17.11
N ILE A 10 -13.95 -1.17 15.92
CA ILE A 10 -14.51 -0.60 14.69
C ILE A 10 -15.79 -1.36 14.31
N ALA A 11 -15.74 -2.70 14.32
CA ALA A 11 -16.88 -3.54 13.99
C ALA A 11 -18.03 -3.38 15.00
N LEU A 12 -17.72 -3.26 16.29
CA LEU A 12 -18.73 -3.06 17.35
C LEU A 12 -19.41 -1.69 17.29
N ALA A 13 -18.70 -0.67 16.81
CA ALA A 13 -19.24 0.69 16.67
C ALA A 13 -20.00 0.88 15.34
N ASP A 14 -19.78 0.02 14.34
CA ASP A 14 -20.41 0.12 13.03
C ASP A 14 -21.81 -0.48 13.06
N GLY A 15 -22.84 0.34 13.16
CA GLY A 15 -24.24 -0.08 13.09
C GLY A 15 -24.80 -0.19 11.68
N ARG A 16 -23.97 -0.10 10.64
CA ARG A 16 -24.38 -0.23 9.24
C ARG A 16 -24.53 -1.70 8.86
N ARG A 17 -25.54 -1.99 8.04
CA ARG A 17 -25.73 -3.34 7.49
C ARG A 17 -24.63 -3.71 6.47
N TRP A 18 -24.16 -2.70 5.73
CA TRP A 18 -23.09 -2.82 4.73
C TRP A 18 -22.09 -1.67 4.89
N HIS A 19 -20.80 -1.93 4.63
CA HIS A 19 -19.74 -0.93 4.78
C HIS A 19 -19.88 0.29 3.87
N TRP A 20 -20.55 0.12 2.71
CA TRP A 20 -20.82 1.21 1.75
C TRP A 20 -22.09 2.00 2.05
N ASP A 21 -22.92 1.56 3.00
CA ASP A 21 -24.07 2.33 3.42
C ASP A 21 -23.63 3.60 4.13
N ARG A 22 -24.32 4.73 3.83
CA ARG A 22 -24.08 5.96 4.56
C ARG A 22 -24.63 5.78 5.98
N GLY A 23 -23.74 5.81 6.95
CA GLY A 23 -24.13 5.78 8.36
C GLY A 23 -24.98 6.99 8.76
N PRO A 24 -25.64 6.94 9.93
CA PRO A 24 -26.43 8.05 10.43
C PRO A 24 -25.57 9.31 10.56
N ALA A 25 -26.15 10.47 10.17
CA ALA A 25 -25.45 11.75 10.20
C ALA A 25 -25.12 12.23 11.63
N VAL A 26 -25.89 11.75 12.63
CA VAL A 26 -25.73 12.12 14.04
C VAL A 26 -25.52 10.85 14.85
N VAL A 27 -24.45 10.82 15.64
CA VAL A 27 -24.18 9.72 16.59
C VAL A 27 -25.03 9.95 17.84
N PRO A 28 -25.88 8.99 18.24
CA PRO A 28 -26.63 9.09 19.48
C PRO A 28 -25.70 9.27 20.69
N ALA A 29 -26.14 10.05 21.69
CA ALA A 29 -25.31 10.39 22.85
C ALA A 29 -24.76 9.17 23.60
N GLY A 30 -25.49 8.04 23.66
CA GLY A 30 -25.04 6.79 24.28
C GLY A 30 -23.97 6.03 23.49
N ARG A 31 -23.66 6.43 22.25
CA ARG A 31 -22.63 5.80 21.41
C ARG A 31 -21.38 6.66 21.19
N GLN A 32 -21.24 7.77 21.89
CA GLN A 32 -20.10 8.67 21.72
C GLN A 32 -18.77 8.00 22.07
N LEU A 33 -18.71 7.27 23.16
CA LEU A 33 -17.48 6.54 23.56
C LEU A 33 -17.08 5.46 22.57
N THR A 34 -18.04 4.66 22.10
CA THR A 34 -17.77 3.62 21.10
C THR A 34 -17.32 4.23 19.77
N SER A 35 -17.87 5.38 19.39
CA SER A 35 -17.48 6.13 18.20
C SER A 35 -16.06 6.68 18.33
N LEU A 36 -15.68 7.22 19.49
CA LEU A 36 -14.31 7.70 19.75
C LEU A 36 -13.30 6.56 19.71
N VAL A 37 -13.61 5.44 20.38
CA VAL A 37 -12.72 4.25 20.37
C VAL A 37 -12.56 3.69 18.95
N SER A 38 -13.63 3.62 18.18
CA SER A 38 -13.60 3.19 16.79
C SER A 38 -12.78 4.12 15.91
N TRP A 39 -12.93 5.44 16.09
CA TRP A 39 -12.15 6.43 15.36
C TRP A 39 -10.67 6.35 15.69
N SER A 40 -10.32 6.25 16.98
CA SER A 40 -8.92 6.11 17.41
C SER A 40 -8.29 4.81 16.92
N ALA A 41 -9.01 3.68 16.98
CA ALA A 41 -8.55 2.41 16.42
C ALA A 41 -8.26 2.52 14.92
N GLY A 42 -9.16 3.17 14.17
CA GLY A 42 -8.96 3.43 12.74
C GLY A 42 -7.77 4.35 12.46
N LEU A 43 -7.49 5.32 13.33
CA LEU A 43 -6.32 6.17 13.22
C LEU A 43 -5.03 5.36 13.45
N VAL A 44 -4.99 4.53 14.49
CA VAL A 44 -3.83 3.68 14.81
C VAL A 44 -3.52 2.72 13.67
N ILE A 45 -4.54 2.05 13.09
CA ILE A 45 -4.35 1.18 11.93
C ILE A 45 -3.73 1.97 10.76
N ARG A 46 -4.24 3.15 10.46
CA ARG A 46 -3.69 3.98 9.38
C ARG A 46 -2.24 4.38 9.62
N LEU A 47 -1.90 4.78 10.83
CA LEU A 47 -0.52 5.13 11.18
C LEU A 47 0.43 3.94 11.10
N GLN A 48 -0.03 2.75 11.51
CA GLN A 48 0.74 1.52 11.38
C GLN A 48 1.01 1.17 9.91
N VAL A 49 -0.03 1.21 9.06
CA VAL A 49 0.12 0.92 7.62
C VAL A 49 0.99 1.98 6.95
N ALA A 50 0.82 3.27 7.29
CA ALA A 50 1.68 4.34 6.80
C ALA A 50 3.15 4.11 7.21
N GLY A 51 3.38 3.73 8.47
CA GLY A 51 4.72 3.39 8.98
C GLY A 51 5.37 2.23 8.23
N LEU A 52 4.59 1.20 7.87
CA LEU A 52 5.09 0.08 7.06
C LEU A 52 5.57 0.53 5.66
N TYR A 53 4.79 1.36 4.97
CA TYR A 53 5.20 1.90 3.66
C TYR A 53 6.42 2.81 3.76
N PHE A 54 6.48 3.65 4.79
CA PHE A 54 7.64 4.50 5.04
C PHE A 54 8.90 3.66 5.30
N GLN A 55 8.79 2.69 6.20
CA GLN A 55 9.90 1.80 6.54
C GLN A 55 10.36 0.96 5.34
N ALA A 56 9.42 0.49 4.50
CA ALA A 56 9.74 -0.21 3.28
C ALA A 56 10.53 0.66 2.29
N CYS A 57 10.15 1.94 2.12
CA CYS A 57 10.91 2.89 1.30
C CYS A 57 12.31 3.12 1.85
N VAL A 58 12.44 3.38 3.17
CA VAL A 58 13.74 3.63 3.80
C VAL A 58 14.65 2.40 3.69
N ALA A 59 14.10 1.20 3.96
CA ALA A 59 14.85 -0.04 3.83
C ALA A 59 15.35 -0.28 2.39
N LYS A 60 14.51 -0.02 1.38
CA LYS A 60 14.91 -0.14 -0.02
C LYS A 60 15.98 0.87 -0.39
N LEU A 61 15.83 2.14 0.01
CA LEU A 61 16.81 3.19 -0.30
C LEU A 61 18.15 2.99 0.39
N SER A 62 18.24 2.14 1.43
CA SER A 62 19.51 1.78 2.06
C SER A 62 20.33 0.76 1.24
N HIS A 63 19.77 0.21 0.17
CA HIS A 63 20.46 -0.69 -0.75
C HIS A 63 20.79 0.03 -2.06
N ASP A 64 22.04 -0.07 -2.50
CA ASP A 64 22.56 0.64 -3.67
C ASP A 64 21.78 0.33 -4.94
N GLU A 65 21.31 -0.89 -5.13
CA GLU A 65 20.55 -1.29 -6.31
C GLU A 65 19.21 -0.53 -6.42
N TRP A 66 18.57 -0.24 -5.29
CA TRP A 66 17.35 0.55 -5.25
C TRP A 66 17.65 2.04 -5.44
N ALA A 67 18.71 2.55 -4.80
CA ALA A 67 19.13 3.94 -4.93
C ALA A 67 19.56 4.27 -6.36
N ASN A 68 20.23 3.34 -7.05
CA ASN A 68 20.67 3.46 -8.44
C ASN A 68 19.57 3.12 -9.47
N GLY A 69 18.42 2.62 -9.02
CA GLY A 69 17.31 2.25 -9.90
C GLY A 69 17.49 0.93 -10.66
N THR A 70 18.40 0.05 -10.23
CA THR A 70 18.73 -1.20 -10.91
C THR A 70 18.17 -2.46 -10.23
N ALA A 71 17.47 -2.31 -9.11
CA ALA A 71 17.02 -3.43 -8.29
C ALA A 71 16.24 -4.49 -9.08
N LEU A 72 15.29 -4.07 -9.92
CA LEU A 72 14.46 -5.00 -10.68
C LEU A 72 15.22 -5.75 -11.78
N TYR A 73 16.36 -5.24 -12.22
CA TYR A 73 17.25 -6.00 -13.11
C TYR A 73 17.80 -7.24 -12.43
N TYR A 74 18.22 -7.12 -11.17
CA TYR A 74 18.72 -8.27 -10.39
C TYR A 74 17.59 -9.22 -10.00
N TRP A 75 16.43 -8.69 -9.63
CA TRP A 75 15.28 -9.50 -9.26
C TRP A 75 14.75 -10.40 -10.37
N ARG A 76 14.85 -9.97 -11.65
CA ARG A 76 14.40 -10.80 -12.77
C ARG A 76 15.12 -12.16 -12.85
N SER A 77 16.34 -12.22 -12.35
CA SER A 77 17.19 -13.42 -12.37
C SER A 77 17.14 -14.23 -11.07
N ASP A 78 16.37 -13.76 -10.08
CA ASP A 78 16.23 -14.43 -8.80
C ASP A 78 15.37 -15.70 -8.95
N PRO A 79 15.81 -16.86 -8.41
CA PRO A 79 15.05 -18.11 -8.52
C PRO A 79 13.73 -18.10 -7.75
N LEU A 80 13.56 -17.23 -6.75
CA LEU A 80 12.33 -17.11 -5.96
C LEU A 80 11.37 -16.03 -6.50
N PHE A 81 11.94 -14.91 -6.98
CA PHE A 81 11.18 -13.72 -7.41
C PHE A 81 11.35 -13.46 -8.91
N GLY A 82 11.93 -14.39 -9.65
CA GLY A 82 12.17 -14.25 -11.09
C GLY A 82 10.87 -14.17 -11.90
N LEU A 83 10.99 -13.57 -13.08
CA LEU A 83 9.86 -13.39 -14.00
C LEU A 83 9.23 -14.73 -14.41
N PRO A 84 7.92 -14.92 -14.21
CA PRO A 84 7.20 -16.07 -14.75
C PRO A 84 7.32 -16.13 -16.28
N ASN A 85 7.35 -17.31 -16.84
CA ASN A 85 7.55 -17.52 -18.28
C ASN A 85 6.55 -16.79 -19.18
N TRP A 86 5.31 -16.60 -18.70
CA TRP A 86 4.27 -15.92 -19.46
C TRP A 86 4.39 -14.40 -19.48
N VAL A 87 5.07 -13.79 -18.47
CA VAL A 87 5.32 -12.34 -18.39
C VAL A 87 6.65 -11.98 -19.06
N ARG A 88 7.60 -12.91 -19.08
CA ARG A 88 8.97 -12.71 -19.56
C ARG A 88 9.04 -12.02 -20.94
N PRO A 89 8.28 -12.43 -21.99
CA PRO A 89 8.40 -11.82 -23.31
C PRO A 89 8.09 -10.30 -23.32
N VAL A 90 7.24 -9.85 -22.41
CA VAL A 90 6.81 -8.45 -22.30
C VAL A 90 7.74 -7.65 -21.40
N MET A 91 8.12 -8.21 -20.24
CA MET A 91 8.88 -7.48 -19.23
C MET A 91 10.39 -7.52 -19.46
N GLU A 92 10.91 -8.59 -20.04
CA GLU A 92 12.34 -8.74 -20.24
C GLU A 92 12.95 -7.62 -21.11
N PRO A 93 12.36 -7.20 -22.25
CA PRO A 93 12.88 -6.08 -23.03
C PRO A 93 12.91 -4.76 -22.25
N ILE A 94 11.93 -4.54 -21.37
CA ILE A 94 11.83 -3.33 -20.54
C ILE A 94 12.91 -3.35 -19.45
N LEU A 95 13.08 -4.48 -18.77
CA LEU A 95 14.06 -4.64 -17.69
C LEU A 95 15.50 -4.71 -18.19
N LEU A 96 15.71 -5.00 -19.47
CA LEU A 96 17.05 -4.95 -20.11
C LEU A 96 17.40 -3.52 -20.57
N SER A 97 16.42 -2.63 -20.71
CA SER A 97 16.69 -1.23 -21.03
C SER A 97 17.03 -0.46 -19.73
N SER A 98 18.07 0.36 -19.77
CA SER A 98 18.48 1.19 -18.62
C SER A 98 17.37 2.13 -18.16
N VAL A 99 16.64 2.73 -19.10
CA VAL A 99 15.52 3.63 -18.81
C VAL A 99 14.33 2.86 -18.24
N GLY A 100 14.01 1.69 -18.80
CA GLY A 100 12.88 0.88 -18.35
C GLY A 100 13.06 0.35 -16.93
N VAL A 101 14.22 -0.20 -16.60
CA VAL A 101 14.49 -0.72 -15.25
C VAL A 101 14.48 0.40 -14.21
N GLN A 102 15.07 1.56 -14.53
CA GLN A 102 15.05 2.72 -13.64
C GLN A 102 13.63 3.24 -13.42
N ALA A 103 12.85 3.40 -14.50
CA ALA A 103 11.48 3.90 -14.43
C ALA A 103 10.59 3.02 -13.55
N ILE A 104 10.68 1.69 -13.67
CA ILE A 104 9.89 0.77 -12.85
C ILE A 104 10.39 0.75 -11.40
N THR A 105 11.71 0.72 -11.16
CA THR A 105 12.29 0.73 -9.80
C THR A 105 11.92 2.00 -9.05
N TRP A 106 12.14 3.17 -9.64
CA TRP A 106 11.75 4.45 -9.04
C TRP A 106 10.24 4.63 -8.96
N GLY A 107 9.49 4.13 -9.96
CA GLY A 107 8.04 4.12 -9.95
C GLY A 107 7.46 3.37 -8.74
N ALA A 108 8.03 2.22 -8.40
CA ALA A 108 7.65 1.46 -7.21
C ALA A 108 7.90 2.26 -5.92
N LEU A 109 9.09 2.85 -5.76
CA LEU A 109 9.44 3.67 -4.60
C LEU A 109 8.53 4.90 -4.46
N ILE A 110 8.29 5.62 -5.56
CA ILE A 110 7.41 6.80 -5.58
C ILE A 110 5.98 6.41 -5.20
N THR A 111 5.50 5.27 -5.69
CA THR A 111 4.15 4.79 -5.36
C THR A 111 4.04 4.41 -3.88
N GLU A 112 5.00 3.68 -3.32
CA GLU A 112 5.02 3.35 -1.89
C GLU A 112 5.09 4.60 -1.01
N PHE A 113 5.93 5.57 -1.37
CA PHE A 113 6.02 6.84 -0.65
C PHE A 113 4.74 7.67 -0.77
N SER A 114 4.10 7.66 -1.94
CA SER A 114 2.80 8.30 -2.16
C SER A 114 1.70 7.66 -1.31
N LEU A 115 1.72 6.34 -1.12
CA LEU A 115 0.80 5.63 -0.24
C LEU A 115 1.00 6.03 1.23
N PHE A 116 2.25 6.15 1.69
CA PHE A 116 2.55 6.70 3.02
C PHE A 116 1.94 8.08 3.22
N ILE A 117 2.21 9.02 2.30
CA ILE A 117 1.66 10.38 2.36
C ILE A 117 0.13 10.33 2.31
N GLY A 118 -0.44 9.51 1.44
CA GLY A 118 -1.88 9.43 1.23
C GLY A 118 -2.67 8.89 2.40
N LEU A 119 -2.11 7.97 3.15
CA LEU A 119 -2.73 7.46 4.38
C LEU A 119 -2.83 8.55 5.46
N THR A 120 -1.90 9.50 5.46
CA THR A 120 -1.89 10.65 6.37
C THR A 120 -2.62 11.88 5.82
N ALA A 121 -2.84 11.94 4.50
CA ALA A 121 -3.44 13.07 3.79
C ALA A 121 -4.97 13.19 3.98
N LYS A 122 -5.52 14.30 3.47
CA LYS A 122 -6.97 14.60 3.47
C LYS A 122 -7.77 13.54 2.71
N ARG A 123 -9.01 13.32 3.11
CA ARG A 123 -9.92 12.31 2.52
C ARG A 123 -10.08 12.39 1.00
N SER A 124 -9.99 13.58 0.41
CA SER A 124 -10.15 13.80 -1.04
C SER A 124 -9.05 13.15 -1.89
N VAL A 125 -7.84 12.99 -1.35
CA VAL A 125 -6.68 12.45 -2.10
C VAL A 125 -6.62 10.92 -2.02
N ARG A 126 -7.26 10.33 -1.01
CA ARG A 126 -7.19 8.88 -0.73
C ARG A 126 -7.62 7.98 -1.89
N PRO A 127 -8.74 8.23 -2.61
CA PRO A 127 -9.15 7.33 -3.69
C PRO A 127 -8.13 7.26 -4.82
N CYS A 128 -7.46 8.38 -5.18
CA CYS A 128 -6.39 8.38 -6.18
C CYS A 128 -5.19 7.54 -5.73
N LEU A 129 -4.84 7.64 -4.44
CA LEU A 129 -3.71 6.91 -3.87
C LEU A 129 -4.01 5.42 -3.70
N LEU A 130 -5.25 5.06 -3.34
CA LEU A 130 -5.70 3.67 -3.33
C LEU A 130 -5.67 3.07 -4.74
N ALA A 131 -6.10 3.82 -5.76
CA ALA A 131 -6.02 3.38 -7.14
C ALA A 131 -4.56 3.19 -7.59
N ALA A 132 -3.66 4.09 -7.22
CA ALA A 132 -2.22 3.96 -7.49
C ALA A 132 -1.61 2.75 -6.79
N GLY A 133 -1.94 2.54 -5.51
CA GLY A 133 -1.48 1.36 -4.73
C GLY A 133 -2.01 0.05 -5.29
N PHE A 134 -3.27 0.02 -5.71
CA PHE A 134 -3.87 -1.14 -6.35
C PHE A 134 -3.23 -1.42 -7.71
N GLY A 135 -2.95 -0.37 -8.49
CA GLY A 135 -2.21 -0.48 -9.74
C GLY A 135 -0.79 -1.03 -9.55
N LEU A 136 -0.09 -0.59 -8.50
CA LEU A 136 1.22 -1.12 -8.16
C LEU A 136 1.15 -2.61 -7.80
N LEU A 137 0.19 -3.00 -6.94
CA LEU A 137 -0.01 -4.39 -6.54
C LEU A 137 -0.33 -5.28 -7.74
N LEU A 138 -1.22 -4.83 -8.62
CA LEU A 138 -1.55 -5.57 -9.86
C LEU A 138 -0.35 -5.65 -10.81
N GLY A 139 0.47 -4.60 -10.88
CA GLY A 139 1.68 -4.58 -11.70
C GLY A 139 2.81 -5.47 -11.15
N THR A 140 2.90 -5.61 -9.83
CA THR A 140 3.94 -6.43 -9.18
C THR A 140 3.51 -7.86 -8.91
N ALA A 141 2.21 -8.15 -8.78
CA ALA A 141 1.69 -9.51 -8.56
C ALA A 141 2.17 -10.52 -9.63
N PRO A 142 2.17 -10.20 -10.93
CA PRO A 142 2.69 -11.10 -11.95
C PRO A 142 4.21 -11.32 -11.89
N LEU A 143 4.94 -10.42 -11.20
CA LEU A 143 6.39 -10.50 -11.04
C LEU A 143 6.80 -11.36 -9.85
N MET A 144 5.87 -11.60 -8.92
CA MET A 144 6.12 -12.37 -7.70
C MET A 144 5.62 -13.82 -7.76
N GLY A 145 5.01 -14.22 -8.89
CA GLY A 145 4.55 -15.59 -9.16
C GLY A 145 3.21 -15.92 -8.54
#